data_e21811b30952192316a52a7d0ce2de51
#
_entry.id   e21811b30952192316a52a7d0ce2de51
#
_cell.length_a   1.000
_cell.length_b   1.000
_cell.length_c   1.000
_cell.angle_alpha   90.00
_cell.angle_beta   90.00
_cell.angle_gamma   90.00
#
_symmetry.space_group_name_H-M   'P 1'
#
loop_
_entity.id
_entity.type
_entity.pdbx_description
1 polymer ?
#
loop_
_entity_poly.entity_id
_entity_poly.type
_entity_poly.pdbx_seq_one_letter_code
_entity_poly.pdbx_strand_id
1 'polypeptide(L)'
;MKKKILIFGKNSFIGSNLYTFLKNKHIVKIKSFNSKSLKNINKFDYVINCSINKKYINKTYSRNNDFDFKIVNKLSKDTHFIFLSSRKIYEPKANIYESSKVKCSDNYEKNKFITEKKILKIKKNKSIILRISNIIGYKKYNPRKIHITYLDFFVSKIKKGELISNQNEFKDFLDINTFSKIIDLIIKKKVF
;
A
#
# COMPACT_ATOMS: atom_id res chain seq x y z
N MET A 1 -7.41 -23.99 -0.59
CA MET A 1 -8.14 -23.58 -1.82
C MET A 1 -7.55 -22.30 -2.39
N LYS A 2 -7.30 -22.24 -3.71
CA LYS A 2 -6.79 -21.02 -4.37
C LYS A 2 -7.84 -19.90 -4.32
N LYS A 3 -7.44 -18.68 -3.96
CA LYS A 3 -8.28 -17.48 -3.91
C LYS A 3 -8.15 -16.66 -5.17
N LYS A 4 -9.22 -15.94 -5.57
CA LYS A 4 -9.21 -14.99 -6.68
C LYS A 4 -8.81 -13.61 -6.15
N ILE A 5 -7.69 -13.07 -6.60
CA ILE A 5 -7.10 -11.83 -6.08
C ILE A 5 -6.96 -10.82 -7.21
N LEU A 6 -7.41 -9.59 -6.99
CA LEU A 6 -7.15 -8.46 -7.87
C LEU A 6 -6.15 -7.51 -7.20
N ILE A 7 -5.07 -7.19 -7.91
CA ILE A 7 -4.09 -6.20 -7.50
C ILE A 7 -4.17 -5.00 -8.43
N PHE A 8 -4.38 -3.80 -7.88
CA PHE A 8 -4.17 -2.56 -8.63
C PHE A 8 -2.74 -2.08 -8.42
N GLY A 9 -2.11 -1.56 -9.47
CA GLY A 9 -0.72 -1.08 -9.42
C GLY A 9 0.25 -1.95 -10.22
N LYS A 10 -0.10 -2.26 -11.49
CA LYS A 10 0.74 -3.06 -12.40
C LYS A 10 2.18 -2.55 -12.49
N ASN A 11 2.37 -1.23 -12.46
CA ASN A 11 3.68 -0.58 -12.56
C ASN A 11 4.22 -0.11 -11.20
N SER A 12 3.57 -0.46 -10.08
CA SER A 12 4.09 -0.13 -8.76
C SER A 12 5.08 -1.19 -8.28
N PHE A 13 6.07 -0.77 -7.49
CA PHE A 13 7.05 -1.67 -6.89
C PHE A 13 6.37 -2.77 -6.05
N ILE A 14 5.47 -2.39 -5.15
CA ILE A 14 4.75 -3.34 -4.30
C ILE A 14 3.83 -4.23 -5.13
N GLY A 15 3.03 -3.65 -6.02
CA GLY A 15 2.04 -4.41 -6.80
C GLY A 15 2.66 -5.46 -7.71
N SER A 16 3.74 -5.13 -8.41
CA SER A 16 4.44 -6.07 -9.31
C SER A 16 5.09 -7.23 -8.54
N ASN A 17 5.71 -6.95 -7.38
CA ASN A 17 6.31 -8.00 -6.55
C ASN A 17 5.26 -8.90 -5.90
N LEU A 18 4.16 -8.34 -5.35
CA LEU A 18 3.04 -9.11 -4.85
C LEU A 18 2.43 -10.02 -5.92
N TYR A 19 2.24 -9.51 -7.14
CA TYR A 19 1.74 -10.31 -8.24
C TYR A 19 2.68 -11.50 -8.53
N THR A 20 3.98 -11.25 -8.64
CA THR A 20 4.98 -12.29 -8.91
C THR A 20 4.98 -13.37 -7.82
N PHE A 21 4.84 -12.97 -6.55
CA PHE A 21 4.83 -13.89 -5.43
C PHE A 21 3.53 -14.70 -5.34
N LEU A 22 2.37 -14.03 -5.50
CA LEU A 22 1.07 -14.64 -5.26
C LEU A 22 0.53 -15.47 -6.44
N LYS A 23 0.95 -15.19 -7.70
CA LYS A 23 0.42 -15.88 -8.88
C LYS A 23 0.64 -17.39 -8.90
N ASN A 24 1.67 -17.87 -8.22
CA ASN A 24 1.98 -19.31 -8.13
C ASN A 24 1.10 -20.02 -7.07
N LYS A 25 0.48 -19.26 -6.17
CA LYS A 25 -0.30 -19.78 -5.02
C LYS A 25 -1.81 -19.56 -5.19
N HIS A 26 -2.20 -18.51 -5.90
CA HIS A 26 -3.58 -18.05 -6.06
C HIS A 26 -3.90 -17.72 -7.53
N ILE A 27 -5.17 -17.46 -7.83
CA ILE A 27 -5.62 -16.93 -9.13
C ILE A 27 -5.53 -15.41 -9.05
N VAL A 28 -4.46 -14.84 -9.58
CA VAL A 28 -4.16 -13.40 -9.42
C VAL A 28 -4.28 -12.66 -10.74
N LYS A 29 -4.98 -11.53 -10.72
CA LYS A 29 -5.02 -10.56 -11.79
C LYS A 29 -4.43 -9.24 -11.33
N ILE A 30 -3.56 -8.64 -12.14
CA ILE A 30 -2.99 -7.32 -11.88
C ILE A 30 -3.44 -6.32 -12.94
N LYS A 31 -3.79 -5.10 -12.53
CA LYS A 31 -4.25 -4.03 -13.42
C LYS A 31 -3.64 -2.68 -13.02
N SER A 32 -3.55 -1.77 -13.98
CA SER A 32 -3.42 -0.34 -13.68
C SER A 32 -4.76 0.20 -13.20
N PHE A 33 -4.75 1.15 -12.26
CA PHE A 33 -5.98 1.78 -11.79
C PHE A 33 -6.49 2.79 -12.82
N ASN A 34 -7.74 2.62 -13.23
CA ASN A 34 -8.54 3.61 -13.94
C ASN A 34 -10.03 3.32 -13.66
N SER A 35 -10.93 4.24 -14.02
CA SER A 35 -12.37 4.08 -13.77
C SER A 35 -12.98 2.85 -14.46
N LYS A 36 -12.52 2.51 -15.66
CA LYS A 36 -12.96 1.31 -16.39
C LYS A 36 -12.48 0.02 -15.71
N SER A 37 -11.35 0.05 -14.99
CA SER A 37 -10.79 -1.12 -14.31
C SER A 37 -11.60 -1.58 -13.11
N LEU A 38 -12.55 -0.76 -12.63
CA LEU A 38 -13.46 -1.09 -11.53
C LEU A 38 -14.66 -1.97 -11.98
N LYS A 39 -14.84 -2.20 -13.27
CA LYS A 39 -15.85 -3.15 -13.76
C LYS A 39 -15.50 -4.57 -13.33
N ASN A 40 -16.51 -5.32 -12.86
CA ASN A 40 -16.36 -6.73 -12.45
C ASN A 40 -15.34 -6.99 -11.32
N ILE A 41 -15.11 -6.02 -10.42
CA ILE A 41 -14.18 -6.22 -9.29
C ILE A 41 -14.75 -7.20 -8.24
N ASN A 42 -16.06 -7.35 -8.17
CA ASN A 42 -16.76 -8.20 -7.19
C ASN A 42 -16.65 -9.71 -7.45
N LYS A 43 -16.05 -10.11 -8.59
CA LYS A 43 -15.73 -11.51 -8.86
C LYS A 43 -14.44 -12.01 -8.19
N PHE A 44 -13.75 -11.14 -7.48
CA PHE A 44 -12.55 -11.46 -6.72
C PHE A 44 -12.86 -11.61 -5.23
N ASP A 45 -12.20 -12.57 -4.58
CA ASP A 45 -12.30 -12.76 -3.14
C ASP A 45 -11.59 -11.63 -2.38
N TYR A 46 -10.47 -11.17 -2.95
CA TYR A 46 -9.60 -10.14 -2.37
C TYR A 46 -9.24 -9.07 -3.38
N VAL A 47 -9.24 -7.82 -2.94
CA VAL A 47 -8.72 -6.68 -3.71
C VAL A 47 -7.65 -5.96 -2.90
N ILE A 48 -6.50 -5.72 -3.52
CA ILE A 48 -5.35 -5.01 -2.93
C ILE A 48 -5.02 -3.83 -3.83
N ASN A 49 -4.93 -2.62 -3.26
CA ASN A 49 -4.52 -1.45 -4.03
C ASN A 49 -3.09 -1.02 -3.70
N CYS A 50 -2.22 -1.12 -4.70
CA CYS A 50 -0.84 -0.63 -4.66
C CYS A 50 -0.64 0.60 -5.56
N SER A 51 -1.72 1.22 -6.04
CA SER A 51 -1.69 2.44 -6.85
C SER A 51 -1.98 3.66 -6.00
N ILE A 52 -1.33 4.77 -6.30
CA ILE A 52 -1.59 6.04 -5.62
C ILE A 52 -1.62 7.18 -6.63
N ASN A 53 -2.47 8.18 -6.40
CA ASN A 53 -2.53 9.40 -7.20
C ASN A 53 -1.52 10.42 -6.66
N LYS A 54 -0.74 11.07 -7.52
CA LYS A 54 0.20 12.14 -7.12
C LYS A 54 -0.51 13.29 -6.38
N LYS A 55 -1.72 13.66 -6.80
CA LYS A 55 -2.52 14.70 -6.11
C LYS A 55 -2.94 14.26 -4.70
N TYR A 56 -3.16 12.97 -4.48
CA TYR A 56 -3.45 12.43 -3.15
C TYR A 56 -2.24 12.55 -2.20
N ILE A 57 -1.02 12.49 -2.72
CA ILE A 57 0.19 12.66 -1.91
C ILE A 57 0.38 14.14 -1.53
N ASN A 58 0.23 15.05 -2.50
CA ASN A 58 0.73 16.42 -2.40
C ASN A 58 -0.35 17.46 -2.07
N LYS A 59 -1.64 17.11 -2.14
CA LYS A 59 -2.77 18.02 -1.91
C LYS A 59 -3.64 17.57 -0.76
N THR A 60 -4.43 18.47 -0.21
CA THR A 60 -5.49 18.16 0.76
C THR A 60 -6.42 17.07 0.24
N TYR A 61 -7.07 16.35 1.17
CA TYR A 61 -7.92 15.22 0.83
C TYR A 61 -9.02 15.58 -0.18
N SER A 62 -9.13 14.75 -1.19
CA SER A 62 -10.24 14.77 -2.15
C SER A 62 -10.64 13.34 -2.53
N ARG A 63 -11.94 13.04 -2.48
CA ARG A 63 -12.51 11.75 -2.90
C ARG A 63 -12.11 11.40 -4.34
N ASN A 64 -11.97 12.41 -5.20
CA ASN A 64 -11.60 12.21 -6.61
C ASN A 64 -10.17 11.72 -6.78
N ASN A 65 -9.28 11.97 -5.82
CA ASN A 65 -7.88 11.55 -5.84
C ASN A 65 -7.64 10.27 -5.02
N ASP A 66 -8.62 9.82 -4.23
CA ASP A 66 -8.53 8.64 -3.38
C ASP A 66 -8.98 7.39 -4.14
N PHE A 67 -8.01 6.62 -4.65
CA PHE A 67 -8.26 5.38 -5.37
C PHE A 67 -8.81 4.29 -4.46
N ASP A 68 -8.34 4.21 -3.22
CA ASP A 68 -8.77 3.23 -2.24
C ASP A 68 -10.24 3.42 -1.88
N PHE A 69 -10.66 4.66 -1.63
CA PHE A 69 -12.05 5.01 -1.40
C PHE A 69 -12.95 4.66 -2.60
N LYS A 70 -12.49 4.97 -3.84
CA LYS A 70 -13.23 4.62 -5.06
C LYS A 70 -13.40 3.11 -5.22
N ILE A 71 -12.38 2.32 -4.88
CA ILE A 71 -12.43 0.87 -4.93
C ILE A 71 -13.45 0.36 -3.91
N VAL A 72 -13.31 0.74 -2.65
CA VAL A 72 -14.15 0.23 -1.55
C VAL A 72 -15.62 0.52 -1.77
N ASN A 73 -15.98 1.69 -2.30
CA ASN A 73 -17.37 2.03 -2.65
C ASN A 73 -17.99 1.16 -3.76
N LYS A 74 -17.19 0.41 -4.51
CA LYS A 74 -17.66 -0.49 -5.58
C LYS A 74 -17.59 -1.96 -5.19
N LEU A 75 -16.98 -2.30 -4.04
CA LEU A 75 -16.88 -3.67 -3.59
C LEU A 75 -18.19 -4.18 -3.00
N SER A 76 -18.55 -5.42 -3.35
CA SER A 76 -19.65 -6.16 -2.72
C SER A 76 -19.34 -6.45 -1.24
N LYS A 77 -20.36 -6.84 -0.47
CA LYS A 77 -20.19 -7.21 0.94
C LYS A 77 -19.22 -8.38 1.14
N ASP A 78 -19.08 -9.27 0.16
CA ASP A 78 -18.30 -10.51 0.28
C ASP A 78 -16.83 -10.37 -0.14
N THR A 79 -16.48 -9.32 -0.89
CA THR A 79 -15.11 -9.09 -1.31
C THR A 79 -14.28 -8.45 -0.20
N HIS A 80 -13.17 -9.05 0.17
CA HIS A 80 -12.23 -8.49 1.15
C HIS A 80 -11.32 -7.41 0.53
N PHE A 81 -11.02 -6.39 1.31
CA PHE A 81 -10.14 -5.30 0.89
C PHE A 81 -8.90 -5.21 1.80
N ILE A 82 -7.72 -5.22 1.21
CA ILE A 82 -6.46 -4.98 1.92
C ILE A 82 -5.97 -3.57 1.56
N PHE A 83 -6.02 -2.68 2.54
CA PHE A 83 -5.58 -1.29 2.40
C PHE A 83 -4.15 -1.12 2.90
N LEU A 84 -3.29 -0.61 2.03
CA LEU A 84 -1.91 -0.27 2.38
C LEU A 84 -1.86 1.17 2.88
N SER A 85 -1.93 1.33 4.18
CA SER A 85 -1.71 2.60 4.87
C SER A 85 -0.22 2.81 5.17
N SER A 86 0.12 3.71 6.06
CA SER A 86 1.49 4.07 6.37
C SER A 86 1.72 4.22 7.88
N ARG A 87 2.86 3.72 8.38
CA ARG A 87 3.30 4.01 9.75
C ARG A 87 3.53 5.50 10.01
N LYS A 88 3.75 6.29 8.96
CA LYS A 88 3.96 7.74 9.07
C LYS A 88 2.80 8.51 9.68
N ILE A 89 1.60 7.91 9.77
CA ILE A 89 0.46 8.56 10.46
C ILE A 89 0.68 8.70 11.96
N TYR A 90 1.60 7.93 12.54
CA TYR A 90 1.94 8.02 13.95
C TYR A 90 2.97 9.11 14.21
N GLU A 91 2.95 9.62 15.44
CA GLU A 91 4.02 10.46 15.94
C GLU A 91 5.37 9.70 15.84
N PRO A 92 6.43 10.33 15.28
CA PRO A 92 7.74 9.69 15.21
C PRO A 92 8.30 9.40 16.60
N LYS A 93 8.47 8.12 16.92
CA LYS A 93 9.09 7.65 18.16
C LYS A 93 9.59 6.22 18.01
N ALA A 94 10.40 5.74 18.93
CA ALA A 94 10.69 4.33 19.09
C ALA A 94 9.44 3.57 19.59
N ASN A 95 9.36 2.27 19.31
CA ASN A 95 8.31 1.37 19.81
C ASN A 95 6.87 1.88 19.52
N ILE A 96 6.54 1.97 18.23
CA ILE A 96 5.21 2.34 17.77
C ILE A 96 4.31 1.10 17.78
N TYR A 97 3.15 1.21 18.44
CA TYR A 97 2.08 0.20 18.49
C TYR A 97 0.84 0.72 17.76
N GLU A 98 -0.11 -0.16 17.45
CA GLU A 98 -1.39 0.21 16.81
C GLU A 98 -2.19 1.24 17.62
N SER A 99 -2.06 1.23 18.96
CA SER A 99 -2.67 2.18 19.89
C SER A 99 -1.90 3.50 20.03
N SER A 100 -0.73 3.62 19.42
CA SER A 100 0.09 4.83 19.52
C SER A 100 -0.64 6.04 18.96
N LYS A 101 -0.31 7.23 19.51
CA LYS A 101 -0.91 8.50 19.12
C LYS A 101 -0.70 8.79 17.65
N VAL A 102 -1.80 9.10 16.95
CA VAL A 102 -1.78 9.56 15.57
C VAL A 102 -1.43 11.05 15.54
N LYS A 103 -0.43 11.42 14.74
CA LYS A 103 0.01 12.80 14.53
C LYS A 103 0.47 12.96 13.09
N CYS A 104 -0.46 13.30 12.23
CA CYS A 104 -0.19 13.51 10.81
C CYS A 104 0.36 14.92 10.56
N SER A 105 1.55 15.03 9.98
CA SER A 105 2.23 16.28 9.67
C SER A 105 1.98 16.76 8.25
N ASP A 106 2.03 15.87 7.27
CA ASP A 106 1.86 16.22 5.86
C ASP A 106 0.50 15.79 5.26
N ASN A 107 0.25 16.19 4.02
CA ASN A 107 -0.99 15.84 3.30
C ASN A 107 -1.11 14.33 3.07
N TYR A 108 -0.03 13.64 2.79
CA TYR A 108 -0.05 12.20 2.56
C TYR A 108 -0.53 11.44 3.80
N GLU A 109 0.03 11.76 4.94
CA GLU A 109 -0.30 11.15 6.24
C GLU A 109 -1.76 11.43 6.62
N LYS A 110 -2.18 12.69 6.53
CA LYS A 110 -3.58 13.12 6.77
C LYS A 110 -4.55 12.38 5.84
N ASN A 111 -4.23 12.29 4.56
CA ASN A 111 -5.07 11.63 3.58
C ASN A 111 -5.16 10.13 3.83
N LYS A 112 -4.04 9.45 4.16
CA LYS A 112 -4.04 8.04 4.56
C LYS A 112 -4.95 7.80 5.75
N PHE A 113 -4.84 8.61 6.80
CA PHE A 113 -5.67 8.48 8.00
C PHE A 113 -7.16 8.75 7.74
N ILE A 114 -7.49 9.73 6.91
CA ILE A 114 -8.87 9.97 6.46
C ILE A 114 -9.42 8.77 5.70
N THR A 115 -8.62 8.19 4.81
CA THR A 115 -9.01 7.00 4.03
C THR A 115 -9.24 5.79 4.94
N GLU A 116 -8.38 5.54 5.95
CA GLU A 116 -8.58 4.48 6.96
C GLU A 116 -9.97 4.59 7.60
N LYS A 117 -10.31 5.78 8.13
CA LYS A 117 -11.62 6.02 8.78
C LYS A 117 -12.80 5.77 7.85
N LYS A 118 -12.66 6.16 6.56
CA LYS A 118 -13.72 5.93 5.56
C LYS A 118 -13.87 4.46 5.22
N ILE A 119 -12.78 3.72 5.06
CA ILE A 119 -12.80 2.28 4.78
C ILE A 119 -13.45 1.53 5.93
N LEU A 120 -13.07 1.81 7.17
CA LEU A 120 -13.66 1.19 8.36
C LEU A 120 -15.16 1.48 8.49
N LYS A 121 -15.60 2.68 8.14
CA LYS A 121 -17.02 3.03 8.15
C LYS A 121 -17.82 2.21 7.11
N ILE A 122 -17.26 1.96 5.93
CA ILE A 122 -17.96 1.28 4.83
C ILE A 122 -17.86 -0.24 4.95
N LYS A 123 -16.71 -0.77 5.40
CA LYS A 123 -16.35 -2.18 5.24
C LYS A 123 -15.56 -2.74 6.43
N LYS A 124 -15.98 -2.41 7.66
CA LYS A 124 -15.27 -2.78 8.89
C LYS A 124 -14.88 -4.26 8.95
N ASN A 125 -15.81 -5.16 8.69
CA ASN A 125 -15.64 -6.61 8.87
C ASN A 125 -15.04 -7.34 7.65
N LYS A 126 -14.68 -6.63 6.59
CA LYS A 126 -14.13 -7.19 5.34
C LYS A 126 -12.94 -6.38 4.82
N SER A 127 -12.36 -5.54 5.68
CA SER A 127 -11.17 -4.77 5.35
C SER A 127 -10.11 -4.95 6.41
N ILE A 128 -8.86 -5.09 5.97
CA ILE A 128 -7.69 -4.99 6.83
C ILE A 128 -6.87 -3.77 6.43
N ILE A 129 -6.43 -3.02 7.43
CA ILE A 129 -5.59 -1.84 7.26
C ILE A 129 -4.18 -2.18 7.70
N LEU A 130 -3.24 -2.10 6.78
CA LEU A 130 -1.83 -2.36 7.05
C LEU A 130 -1.06 -1.03 7.05
N ARG A 131 -0.65 -0.55 8.22
CA ARG A 131 0.22 0.62 8.39
C ARG A 131 1.66 0.20 8.18
N ILE A 132 2.06 0.14 6.90
CA ILE A 132 3.36 -0.39 6.49
C ILE A 132 4.49 0.61 6.71
N SER A 133 5.69 0.09 7.02
CA SER A 133 6.95 0.84 7.05
C SER A 133 7.54 1.01 5.64
N ASN A 134 8.81 1.40 5.54
CA ASN A 134 9.50 1.51 4.26
C ASN A 134 9.72 0.11 3.67
N ILE A 135 9.09 -0.18 2.53
CA ILE A 135 9.29 -1.45 1.82
C ILE A 135 10.55 -1.35 0.97
N ILE A 136 11.44 -2.34 1.13
CA ILE A 136 12.69 -2.46 0.38
C ILE A 136 12.73 -3.76 -0.41
N GLY A 137 13.57 -3.81 -1.44
CA GLY A 137 13.82 -5.02 -2.21
C GLY A 137 14.14 -4.74 -3.66
N TYR A 138 14.33 -5.80 -4.43
CA TYR A 138 14.72 -5.71 -5.83
C TYR A 138 13.56 -5.21 -6.72
N LYS A 139 13.86 -4.25 -7.59
CA LYS A 139 12.92 -3.71 -8.59
C LYS A 139 13.12 -4.40 -9.93
N LYS A 140 12.15 -5.23 -10.33
CA LYS A 140 12.17 -5.93 -11.63
C LYS A 140 11.88 -5.04 -12.85
N TYR A 141 11.46 -3.78 -12.65
CA TYR A 141 10.96 -2.92 -13.74
C TYR A 141 11.71 -1.60 -13.86
N ASN A 142 11.65 -1.02 -15.08
CA ASN A 142 12.31 0.22 -15.47
C ASN A 142 12.10 1.34 -14.43
N PRO A 143 13.19 1.85 -13.82
CA PRO A 143 13.14 2.83 -12.74
C PRO A 143 12.49 4.16 -13.11
N ARG A 144 12.39 4.50 -14.40
CA ARG A 144 11.82 5.79 -14.87
C ARG A 144 10.32 5.98 -14.59
N LYS A 145 9.58 4.91 -14.25
CA LYS A 145 8.13 4.94 -14.00
C LYS A 145 7.72 4.58 -12.57
N ILE A 146 8.67 4.27 -11.70
CA ILE A 146 8.42 3.81 -10.35
C ILE A 146 8.69 4.94 -9.36
N HIS A 147 7.85 5.07 -8.34
CA HIS A 147 8.06 6.01 -7.25
C HIS A 147 9.43 5.78 -6.61
N ILE A 148 10.23 6.84 -6.47
CA ILE A 148 11.53 6.80 -5.79
C ILE A 148 11.29 6.44 -4.32
N THR A 149 11.89 5.35 -3.85
CA THR A 149 11.86 4.99 -2.44
C THR A 149 12.92 5.79 -1.67
N TYR A 150 12.81 5.78 -0.34
CA TYR A 150 13.80 6.38 0.54
C TYR A 150 15.23 5.89 0.23
N LEU A 151 15.41 4.58 0.06
CA LEU A 151 16.72 4.01 -0.30
C LEU A 151 17.20 4.44 -1.68
N ASP A 152 16.32 4.54 -2.68
CA ASP A 152 16.70 5.03 -4.01
C ASP A 152 17.23 6.46 -3.95
N PHE A 153 16.59 7.30 -3.11
CA PHE A 153 17.04 8.66 -2.88
C PHE A 153 18.46 8.67 -2.29
N PHE A 154 18.70 7.88 -1.25
CA PHE A 154 20.03 7.79 -0.62
C PHE A 154 21.09 7.28 -1.60
N VAL A 155 20.83 6.18 -2.28
CA VAL A 155 21.75 5.63 -3.28
C VAL A 155 22.05 6.64 -4.39
N SER A 156 21.06 7.41 -4.84
CA SER A 156 21.24 8.46 -5.82
C SER A 156 22.15 9.58 -5.30
N LYS A 157 22.01 9.97 -4.03
CA LYS A 157 22.82 11.01 -3.40
C LYS A 157 24.26 10.56 -3.21
N ILE A 158 24.47 9.34 -2.69
CA ILE A 158 25.80 8.74 -2.54
C ILE A 158 26.53 8.67 -3.89
N LYS A 159 25.85 8.23 -4.95
CA LYS A 159 26.43 8.16 -6.31
C LYS A 159 26.85 9.52 -6.87
N LYS A 160 26.27 10.61 -6.36
CA LYS A 160 26.65 11.99 -6.73
C LYS A 160 27.71 12.59 -5.82
N GLY A 161 28.27 11.83 -4.89
CA GLY A 161 29.24 12.32 -3.90
C GLY A 161 28.61 13.23 -2.82
N GLU A 162 27.27 13.29 -2.72
CA GLU A 162 26.58 14.06 -1.71
C GLU A 162 26.49 13.24 -0.40
N LEU A 163 27.22 13.64 0.63
CA LEU A 163 27.07 13.10 1.98
C LEU A 163 25.83 13.70 2.63
N ILE A 164 24.86 12.82 2.97
CA ILE A 164 23.73 13.23 3.81
C ILE A 164 23.98 12.64 5.19
N SER A 165 24.38 13.49 6.11
CA SER A 165 24.48 13.14 7.53
C SER A 165 23.23 13.64 8.24
N ASN A 166 22.31 12.74 8.58
CA ASN A 166 21.27 12.99 9.57
C ASN A 166 21.63 12.21 10.82
N GLN A 167 22.20 12.87 11.79
CA GLN A 167 22.47 12.30 13.09
C GLN A 167 21.14 11.94 13.75
N ASN A 168 20.99 10.69 14.22
CA ASN A 168 19.86 10.20 15.01
C ASN A 168 18.53 9.94 14.24
N GLU A 169 18.53 9.67 12.95
CA GLU A 169 17.35 9.17 12.27
C GLU A 169 17.30 7.63 12.25
N PHE A 170 16.30 7.05 12.89
CA PHE A 170 15.97 5.63 12.80
C PHE A 170 14.86 5.41 11.78
N LYS A 171 15.01 4.41 10.91
CA LYS A 171 14.00 4.04 9.91
C LYS A 171 13.76 2.54 9.97
N ASP A 172 12.48 2.16 10.00
CA ASP A 172 12.10 0.76 9.86
C ASP A 172 12.03 0.38 8.39
N PHE A 173 12.55 -0.78 8.08
CA PHE A 173 12.49 -1.37 6.76
C PHE A 173 11.83 -2.74 6.81
N LEU A 174 11.00 -3.03 5.81
CA LEU A 174 10.38 -4.32 5.62
C LEU A 174 10.73 -4.84 4.22
N ASP A 175 11.35 -6.01 4.15
CA ASP A 175 11.67 -6.66 2.88
C ASP A 175 10.40 -7.05 2.12
N ILE A 176 10.39 -6.83 0.79
CA ILE A 176 9.23 -7.07 -0.08
C ILE A 176 8.79 -8.54 -0.11
N ASN A 177 9.72 -9.51 0.03
CA ASN A 177 9.36 -10.93 0.07
C ASN A 177 8.68 -11.26 1.40
N THR A 178 9.20 -10.72 2.50
CA THR A 178 8.58 -10.84 3.83
C THR A 178 7.19 -10.21 3.84
N PHE A 179 7.04 -9.00 3.28
CA PHE A 179 5.74 -8.37 3.12
C PHE A 179 4.77 -9.24 2.29
N SER A 180 5.25 -9.82 1.20
CA SER A 180 4.44 -10.70 0.34
C SER A 180 4.00 -11.99 1.07
N LYS A 181 4.86 -12.55 1.94
CA LYS A 181 4.51 -13.67 2.82
C LYS A 181 3.43 -13.30 3.82
N ILE A 182 3.50 -12.11 4.41
CA ILE A 182 2.49 -11.59 5.34
C ILE A 182 1.13 -11.47 4.62
N ILE A 183 1.08 -10.90 3.42
CA ILE A 183 -0.15 -10.81 2.62
C ILE A 183 -0.73 -12.21 2.34
N ASP A 184 0.10 -13.19 1.95
CA ASP A 184 -0.33 -14.57 1.71
C ASP A 184 -0.93 -15.22 2.99
N LEU A 185 -0.31 -14.98 4.14
CA LEU A 185 -0.81 -15.46 5.44
C LEU A 185 -2.17 -14.84 5.81
N ILE A 186 -2.35 -13.54 5.63
CA ILE A 186 -3.61 -12.84 5.85
C ILE A 186 -4.72 -13.47 5.00
N ILE A 187 -4.44 -13.71 3.71
CA ILE A 187 -5.39 -14.33 2.79
C ILE A 187 -5.74 -15.77 3.20
N LYS A 188 -4.75 -16.56 3.59
CA LYS A 188 -4.94 -17.96 4.00
C LYS A 188 -5.70 -18.10 5.31
N LYS A 189 -5.33 -17.32 6.32
CA LYS A 189 -5.91 -17.39 7.67
C LYS A 189 -7.24 -16.64 7.78
N LYS A 190 -7.68 -15.90 6.73
CA LYS A 190 -8.90 -15.09 6.74
C LYS A 190 -8.95 -14.15 7.95
N VAL A 191 -7.84 -13.49 8.24
CA VAL A 191 -7.75 -12.51 9.33
C VAL A 191 -8.46 -11.23 8.88
N PHE A 192 -9.73 -11.04 9.33
CA PHE A 192 -10.56 -9.85 9.06
C PHE A 192 -11.49 -9.58 10.23
#